data_3c3d97a9a934b5d824bea555f3116b2d
#
_entry.id   3c3d97a9a934b5d824bea555f3116b2d
#
_cell.length_a   1.000
_cell.length_b   1.000
_cell.length_c   1.000
_cell.angle_alpha   90.00
_cell.angle_beta   90.00
_cell.angle_gamma   90.00
#
_symmetry.space_group_name_H-M   'P 1'
#
loop_
_entity.id
_entity.type
_entity.pdbx_description
1 polymer ?
#
loop_
_entity_poly.entity_id
_entity_poly.type
_entity_poly.pdbx_seq_one_letter_code
_entity_poly.pdbx_strand_id
1 'polypeptide(L)'
;RNKQTDVLRGVSLDIDEGEFIAILGHNGSGKSTLARMLNGLILPDNGTVLVDGMDTADDEHIFDIRSRVGLVLQNPDNQLVTSIVEEDVAFAPENLGIKPKEIRRRVDEALKAVDMYEHRRSAVHKLSGGQKQRVAIAGILAMEPKCIVLDEPTAMLDPKGREEVLEAVTKLRTEQGISIVLITHYMQEATLADRIIVMDSGKILTQGTPKEVSVS
;
A
#
# COMPACT_ATOMS: atom_id res chain seq x y z
N ARG A 1 -34.20 0.48 12.46
CA ARG A 1 -33.80 0.69 11.05
C ARG A 1 -32.38 1.20 11.06
N ASN A 2 -31.39 0.33 10.84
CA ASN A 2 -30.01 0.73 10.61
C ASN A 2 -29.99 1.55 9.32
N LYS A 3 -29.70 2.84 9.41
CA LYS A 3 -29.37 3.64 8.23
C LYS A 3 -28.05 3.08 7.70
N GLN A 4 -28.11 2.37 6.59
CA GLN A 4 -26.95 2.00 5.81
C GLN A 4 -26.33 3.31 5.32
N THR A 5 -25.16 3.65 5.82
CA THR A 5 -24.49 4.90 5.45
C THR A 5 -23.54 4.57 4.31
N ASP A 6 -23.74 5.17 3.15
CA ASP A 6 -22.84 5.04 2.01
C ASP A 6 -21.46 5.60 2.39
N VAL A 7 -20.43 4.75 2.37
CA VAL A 7 -19.06 5.14 2.71
C VAL A 7 -18.42 5.89 1.55
N LEU A 8 -18.54 5.35 0.32
CA LEU A 8 -18.11 6.02 -0.91
C LEU A 8 -19.33 6.43 -1.73
N ARG A 9 -19.27 7.64 -2.31
CA ARG A 9 -20.40 8.29 -2.96
C ARG A 9 -20.01 8.82 -4.34
N GLY A 10 -19.90 7.92 -5.33
CA GLY A 10 -19.58 8.29 -6.70
C GLY A 10 -18.13 8.74 -6.88
N VAL A 11 -17.18 7.94 -6.39
CA VAL A 11 -15.74 8.14 -6.61
C VAL A 11 -15.36 7.54 -7.96
N SER A 12 -14.75 8.37 -8.83
CA SER A 12 -14.12 7.93 -10.08
C SER A 12 -12.66 8.36 -10.08
N LEU A 13 -11.76 7.41 -10.35
CA LEU A 13 -10.33 7.60 -10.22
C LEU A 13 -9.60 6.69 -11.19
N ASP A 14 -8.62 7.25 -11.90
CA ASP A 14 -7.65 6.50 -12.70
C ASP A 14 -6.26 6.64 -12.10
N ILE A 15 -5.49 5.58 -12.08
CA ILE A 15 -4.11 5.54 -11.61
C ILE A 15 -3.25 4.97 -12.73
N ASP A 16 -2.30 5.76 -13.19
CA ASP A 16 -1.39 5.36 -14.26
C ASP A 16 -0.22 4.51 -13.74
N GLU A 17 0.33 3.68 -14.62
CA GLU A 17 1.51 2.88 -14.32
C GLU A 17 2.69 3.79 -13.97
N GLY A 18 3.36 3.48 -12.84
CA GLY A 18 4.48 4.26 -12.33
C GLY A 18 4.10 5.59 -11.67
N GLU A 19 2.81 5.91 -11.55
CA GLU A 19 2.34 7.12 -10.88
C GLU A 19 2.44 6.98 -9.36
N PHE A 20 2.84 8.06 -8.70
CA PHE A 20 2.75 8.20 -7.26
C PHE A 20 1.60 9.15 -6.93
N ILE A 21 0.51 8.62 -6.38
CA ILE A 21 -0.61 9.42 -5.90
C ILE A 21 -0.70 9.40 -4.38
N ALA A 22 -1.15 10.50 -3.80
CA ALA A 22 -1.52 10.57 -2.40
C ALA A 22 -3.02 10.81 -2.27
N ILE A 23 -3.67 10.08 -1.37
CA ILE A 23 -5.07 10.28 -1.02
C ILE A 23 -5.11 10.91 0.36
N LEU A 24 -5.52 12.16 0.44
CA LEU A 24 -5.57 12.97 1.64
C LEU A 24 -7.02 13.14 2.10
N GLY A 25 -7.26 13.10 3.40
CA GLY A 25 -8.59 13.32 3.96
C GLY A 25 -8.65 13.00 5.45
N HIS A 26 -9.72 13.43 6.10
CA HIS A 26 -9.98 13.14 7.51
C HIS A 26 -10.27 11.67 7.76
N ASN A 27 -10.18 11.25 9.03
CA ASN A 27 -10.66 9.94 9.44
C ASN A 27 -12.16 9.79 9.10
N GLY A 28 -12.53 8.65 8.51
CA GLY A 28 -13.91 8.40 8.08
C GLY A 28 -14.30 9.02 6.74
N SER A 29 -13.36 9.61 5.98
CA SER A 29 -13.62 10.12 4.63
C SER A 29 -13.75 9.06 3.54
N GLY A 30 -13.48 7.78 3.85
CA GLY A 30 -13.59 6.65 2.92
C GLY A 30 -12.27 6.16 2.33
N LYS A 31 -11.13 6.71 2.73
CA LYS A 31 -9.80 6.37 2.17
C LYS A 31 -9.44 4.89 2.32
N SER A 32 -9.59 4.33 3.53
CA SER A 32 -9.27 2.92 3.80
C SER A 32 -10.22 1.97 3.07
N THR A 33 -11.47 2.35 2.89
CA THR A 33 -12.43 1.58 2.09
C THR A 33 -12.01 1.58 0.62
N LEU A 34 -11.65 2.74 0.08
CA LEU A 34 -11.11 2.85 -1.28
C LEU A 34 -9.84 2.01 -1.46
N ALA A 35 -8.91 2.07 -0.51
CA ALA A 35 -7.70 1.25 -0.52
C ALA A 35 -8.00 -0.24 -0.67
N ARG A 36 -8.95 -0.75 0.09
CA ARG A 36 -9.36 -2.16 0.06
C ARG A 36 -10.12 -2.54 -1.21
N MET A 37 -10.75 -1.58 -1.86
CA MET A 37 -11.37 -1.81 -3.18
C MET A 37 -10.33 -1.93 -4.29
N LEU A 38 -9.21 -1.20 -4.20
CA LEU A 38 -8.16 -1.22 -5.22
C LEU A 38 -7.49 -2.59 -5.38
N ASN A 39 -7.49 -3.43 -4.36
CA ASN A 39 -6.96 -4.79 -4.43
C ASN A 39 -8.04 -5.89 -4.34
N GLY A 40 -9.30 -5.52 -4.44
CA GLY A 40 -10.42 -6.46 -4.46
C GLY A 40 -10.75 -7.10 -3.10
N LEU A 41 -10.29 -6.54 -1.97
CA LEU A 41 -10.71 -7.01 -0.64
C LEU A 41 -12.16 -6.62 -0.33
N ILE A 42 -12.61 -5.50 -0.86
CA ILE A 42 -13.99 -5.02 -0.79
C ILE A 42 -14.45 -4.76 -2.22
N LEU A 43 -15.64 -5.22 -2.54
CA LEU A 43 -16.28 -4.95 -3.83
C LEU A 43 -17.19 -3.72 -3.72
N PRO A 44 -17.30 -2.90 -4.79
CA PRO A 44 -18.25 -1.80 -4.81
C PRO A 44 -19.70 -2.34 -4.90
N ASP A 45 -20.64 -1.69 -4.22
CA ASP A 45 -22.06 -1.98 -4.37
C ASP A 45 -22.57 -1.56 -5.75
N ASN A 46 -22.01 -0.48 -6.29
CA ASN A 46 -22.29 0.04 -7.63
C ASN A 46 -20.99 0.56 -8.26
N GLY A 47 -20.90 0.45 -9.57
CA GLY A 47 -19.70 0.81 -10.31
C GLY A 47 -18.72 -0.37 -10.46
N THR A 48 -17.55 -0.08 -10.96
CA THR A 48 -16.56 -1.09 -11.34
C THR A 48 -15.16 -0.65 -10.92
N VAL A 49 -14.38 -1.59 -10.42
CA VAL A 49 -12.94 -1.40 -10.16
C VAL A 49 -12.17 -2.32 -11.10
N LEU A 50 -11.32 -1.74 -11.95
CA LEU A 50 -10.48 -2.48 -12.90
C LEU A 50 -9.01 -2.39 -12.50
N VAL A 51 -8.33 -3.51 -12.54
CA VAL A 51 -6.87 -3.62 -12.36
C VAL A 51 -6.28 -4.26 -13.60
N ASP A 52 -5.51 -3.53 -14.38
CA ASP A 52 -5.00 -3.98 -15.69
C ASP A 52 -6.11 -4.56 -16.59
N GLY A 53 -7.28 -3.92 -16.59
CA GLY A 53 -8.44 -4.36 -17.36
C GLY A 53 -9.24 -5.51 -16.74
N MET A 54 -8.80 -6.06 -15.61
CA MET A 54 -9.51 -7.12 -14.88
C MET A 54 -10.48 -6.53 -13.85
N ASP A 55 -11.73 -6.96 -13.87
CA ASP A 55 -12.74 -6.53 -12.89
C ASP A 55 -12.51 -7.22 -11.55
N THR A 56 -12.48 -6.45 -10.46
CA THR A 56 -12.33 -6.99 -9.11
C THR A 56 -13.52 -7.84 -8.67
N ALA A 57 -14.67 -7.70 -9.32
CA ALA A 57 -15.86 -8.53 -9.08
C ALA A 57 -15.80 -9.91 -9.76
N ASP A 58 -14.81 -10.14 -10.63
CA ASP A 58 -14.60 -11.41 -11.29
C ASP A 58 -13.70 -12.32 -10.44
N ASP A 59 -14.29 -13.38 -9.87
CA ASP A 59 -13.59 -14.33 -9.02
C ASP A 59 -12.42 -15.04 -9.73
N GLU A 60 -12.48 -15.18 -11.04
CA GLU A 60 -11.40 -15.79 -11.82
C GLU A 60 -10.11 -14.96 -11.81
N HIS A 61 -10.22 -13.65 -11.66
CA HIS A 61 -9.10 -12.71 -11.69
C HIS A 61 -8.62 -12.23 -10.32
N ILE A 62 -9.34 -12.53 -9.24
CA ILE A 62 -9.03 -11.95 -7.92
C ILE A 62 -7.62 -12.26 -7.44
N PHE A 63 -7.12 -13.44 -7.74
CA PHE A 63 -5.77 -13.84 -7.37
C PHE A 63 -4.71 -13.01 -8.11
N ASP A 64 -4.87 -12.84 -9.42
CA ASP A 64 -3.98 -12.02 -10.25
C ASP A 64 -4.02 -10.55 -9.82
N ILE A 65 -5.20 -10.03 -9.50
CA ILE A 65 -5.38 -8.66 -9.00
C ILE A 65 -4.63 -8.45 -7.69
N ARG A 66 -4.78 -9.35 -6.71
CA ARG A 66 -4.10 -9.26 -5.42
C ARG A 66 -2.58 -9.43 -5.51
N SER A 67 -2.11 -10.15 -6.51
CA SER A 67 -0.67 -10.24 -6.80
C SER A 67 -0.11 -8.95 -7.40
N ARG A 68 -0.92 -8.20 -8.16
CA ARG A 68 -0.50 -6.95 -8.83
C ARG A 68 -0.63 -5.73 -7.95
N VAL A 69 -1.63 -5.71 -7.06
CA VAL A 69 -1.89 -4.59 -6.14
C VAL A 69 -1.72 -5.09 -4.72
N GLY A 70 -0.59 -4.77 -4.12
CA GLY A 70 -0.32 -5.07 -2.72
C GLY A 70 -0.91 -4.01 -1.79
N LEU A 71 -1.37 -4.42 -0.61
CA LEU A 71 -1.89 -3.53 0.42
C LEU A 71 -1.05 -3.62 1.68
N VAL A 72 -0.54 -2.48 2.14
CA VAL A 72 0.18 -2.33 3.40
C VAL A 72 -0.72 -1.64 4.41
N LEU A 73 -0.91 -2.28 5.56
CA LEU A 73 -1.80 -1.80 6.61
C LEU A 73 -1.13 -0.76 7.53
N GLN A 74 -1.95 0.03 8.21
CA GLN A 74 -1.52 1.04 9.16
C GLN A 74 -0.67 0.45 10.31
N ASN A 75 -1.11 -0.67 10.88
CA ASN A 75 -0.38 -1.37 11.94
C ASN A 75 0.34 -2.60 11.38
N PRO A 76 1.69 -2.59 11.34
CA PRO A 76 2.45 -3.72 10.82
C PRO A 76 2.25 -5.02 11.63
N ASP A 77 1.95 -4.94 12.93
CA ASP A 77 1.69 -6.12 13.75
C ASP A 77 0.45 -6.90 13.30
N ASN A 78 -0.48 -6.27 12.59
CA ASN A 78 -1.64 -6.93 11.98
C ASN A 78 -1.29 -7.65 10.66
N GLN A 79 -0.13 -7.40 10.10
CA GLN A 79 0.30 -7.93 8.81
C GLN A 79 1.41 -8.96 8.94
N LEU A 80 2.32 -8.79 9.90
CA LEU A 80 3.43 -9.69 10.16
C LEU A 80 2.94 -10.96 10.87
N VAL A 81 3.27 -12.12 10.32
CA VAL A 81 2.71 -13.42 10.77
C VAL A 81 3.76 -14.38 11.33
N THR A 82 5.05 -14.18 11.02
CA THR A 82 6.13 -15.05 11.50
C THR A 82 7.03 -14.34 12.53
N SER A 83 7.89 -15.12 13.17
CA SER A 83 8.79 -14.60 14.21
C SER A 83 10.12 -14.06 13.67
N ILE A 84 10.50 -14.43 12.46
CA ILE A 84 11.79 -14.09 11.84
C ILE A 84 11.54 -13.28 10.56
N VAL A 85 12.30 -12.23 10.34
CA VAL A 85 12.11 -11.28 9.23
C VAL A 85 12.08 -11.96 7.87
N GLU A 86 13.10 -12.76 7.53
CA GLU A 86 13.15 -13.41 6.20
C GLU A 86 12.06 -14.46 5.99
N GLU A 87 11.60 -15.11 7.04
CA GLU A 87 10.50 -16.06 7.00
C GLU A 87 9.16 -15.33 6.75
N ASP A 88 9.01 -14.16 7.34
CA ASP A 88 7.81 -13.34 7.13
C ASP A 88 7.72 -12.84 5.68
N VAL A 89 8.82 -12.35 5.13
CA VAL A 89 8.88 -11.91 3.73
C VAL A 89 8.68 -13.08 2.75
N ALA A 90 9.12 -14.30 3.09
CA ALA A 90 8.93 -15.50 2.30
C ALA A 90 7.50 -16.07 2.36
N PHE A 91 6.72 -15.70 3.35
CA PHE A 91 5.43 -16.34 3.66
C PHE A 91 4.45 -16.35 2.47
N ALA A 92 4.23 -15.22 1.82
CA ALA A 92 3.31 -15.14 0.69
C ALA A 92 3.83 -15.89 -0.55
N PRO A 93 5.09 -15.75 -0.99
CA PRO A 93 5.64 -16.56 -2.08
C PRO A 93 5.60 -18.07 -1.82
N GLU A 94 5.83 -18.51 -0.58
CA GLU A 94 5.74 -19.93 -0.20
C GLU A 94 4.33 -20.48 -0.36
N ASN A 95 3.32 -19.71 0.07
CA ASN A 95 1.92 -20.09 -0.06
C ASN A 95 1.48 -20.20 -1.52
N LEU A 96 2.17 -19.53 -2.44
CA LEU A 96 1.94 -19.64 -3.87
C LEU A 96 2.67 -20.80 -4.54
N GLY A 97 3.44 -21.57 -3.79
CA GLY A 97 4.21 -22.68 -4.32
C GLY A 97 5.35 -22.25 -5.24
N ILE A 98 5.87 -21.04 -5.06
CA ILE A 98 7.04 -20.56 -5.80
C ILE A 98 8.28 -21.40 -5.40
N LYS A 99 9.12 -21.70 -6.38
CA LYS A 99 10.31 -22.54 -6.14
C LYS A 99 11.28 -21.91 -5.13
N PRO A 100 11.89 -22.69 -4.22
CA PRO A 100 12.74 -22.17 -3.14
C PRO A 100 13.85 -21.22 -3.60
N LYS A 101 14.51 -21.50 -4.72
CA LYS A 101 15.56 -20.64 -5.28
C LYS A 101 15.03 -19.27 -5.67
N GLU A 102 13.85 -19.22 -6.24
CA GLU A 102 13.18 -17.97 -6.63
C GLU A 102 12.67 -17.21 -5.40
N ILE A 103 12.14 -17.91 -4.40
CA ILE A 103 11.76 -17.29 -3.11
C ILE A 103 12.98 -16.62 -2.48
N ARG A 104 14.14 -17.29 -2.43
CA ARG A 104 15.37 -16.71 -1.86
C ARG A 104 15.76 -15.42 -2.57
N ARG A 105 15.73 -15.41 -3.91
CA ARG A 105 16.02 -14.21 -4.70
C ARG A 105 15.06 -13.07 -4.35
N ARG A 106 13.75 -13.34 -4.36
CA ARG A 106 12.71 -12.34 -4.08
C ARG A 106 12.82 -11.75 -2.68
N VAL A 107 13.04 -12.59 -1.68
CA VAL A 107 13.22 -12.17 -0.28
C VAL A 107 14.44 -11.28 -0.13
N ASP A 108 15.59 -11.67 -0.69
CA ASP A 108 16.80 -10.88 -0.60
C ASP A 108 16.66 -9.51 -1.31
N GLU A 109 16.09 -9.49 -2.51
CA GLU A 109 15.85 -8.26 -3.26
C GLU A 109 14.85 -7.36 -2.55
N ALA A 110 13.75 -7.90 -2.01
CA ALA A 110 12.77 -7.14 -1.28
C ALA A 110 13.33 -6.49 -0.01
N LEU A 111 14.09 -7.26 0.77
CA LEU A 111 14.74 -6.74 1.98
C LEU A 111 15.80 -5.69 1.69
N LYS A 112 16.57 -5.85 0.60
CA LYS A 112 17.52 -4.82 0.16
C LYS A 112 16.83 -3.54 -0.27
N ALA A 113 15.70 -3.65 -0.97
CA ALA A 113 14.94 -2.51 -1.45
C ALA A 113 14.40 -1.61 -0.34
N VAL A 114 14.19 -2.15 0.86
CA VAL A 114 13.69 -1.42 2.04
C VAL A 114 14.76 -1.23 3.13
N ASP A 115 16.03 -1.50 2.83
CA ASP A 115 17.16 -1.38 3.75
C ASP A 115 17.02 -2.24 5.02
N MET A 116 16.48 -3.46 4.88
CA MET A 116 16.28 -4.42 5.97
C MET A 116 17.05 -5.73 5.80
N TYR A 117 17.90 -5.84 4.80
CA TYR A 117 18.62 -7.09 4.52
C TYR A 117 19.53 -7.55 5.67
N GLU A 118 20.20 -6.62 6.36
CA GLU A 118 21.06 -6.95 7.50
C GLU A 118 20.25 -7.49 8.70
N HIS A 119 18.96 -7.19 8.75
CA HIS A 119 18.02 -7.67 9.78
C HIS A 119 17.27 -8.95 9.38
N ARG A 120 17.62 -9.59 8.27
CA ARG A 120 16.87 -10.75 7.74
C ARG A 120 16.70 -11.92 8.71
N ARG A 121 17.66 -12.10 9.62
CA ARG A 121 17.63 -13.15 10.66
C ARG A 121 17.17 -12.66 12.02
N SER A 122 16.80 -11.39 12.13
CA SER A 122 16.33 -10.81 13.37
C SER A 122 14.92 -11.29 13.70
N ALA A 123 14.65 -11.35 15.00
CA ALA A 123 13.30 -11.58 15.48
C ALA A 123 12.43 -10.34 15.24
N VAL A 124 11.25 -10.51 14.67
CA VAL A 124 10.32 -9.43 14.32
C VAL A 124 9.97 -8.58 15.55
N HIS A 125 9.76 -9.20 16.72
CA HIS A 125 9.40 -8.48 17.94
C HIS A 125 10.50 -7.55 18.50
N LYS A 126 11.74 -7.67 18.00
CA LYS A 126 12.87 -6.79 18.39
C LYS A 126 12.99 -5.57 17.51
N LEU A 127 12.21 -5.47 16.46
CA LEU A 127 12.26 -4.37 15.51
C LEU A 127 11.53 -3.13 16.05
N SER A 128 12.01 -1.94 15.63
CA SER A 128 11.24 -0.70 15.80
C SER A 128 9.99 -0.70 14.93
N GLY A 129 9.05 0.21 15.21
CA GLY A 129 7.84 0.35 14.39
C GLY A 129 8.14 0.61 12.90
N GLY A 130 9.08 1.51 12.62
CA GLY A 130 9.51 1.80 11.24
C GLY A 130 10.17 0.62 10.55
N GLN A 131 10.98 -0.15 11.28
CA GLN A 131 11.57 -1.39 10.77
C GLN A 131 10.51 -2.45 10.47
N LYS A 132 9.55 -2.66 11.38
CA LYS A 132 8.42 -3.57 11.15
C LYS A 132 7.61 -3.18 9.91
N GLN A 133 7.34 -1.89 9.73
CA GLN A 133 6.61 -1.39 8.58
C GLN A 133 7.38 -1.64 7.27
N ARG A 134 8.70 -1.43 7.27
CA ARG A 134 9.54 -1.76 6.10
C ARG A 134 9.56 -3.27 5.81
N VAL A 135 9.56 -4.12 6.82
CA VAL A 135 9.42 -5.57 6.63
C VAL A 135 8.06 -5.93 6.04
N ALA A 136 6.98 -5.31 6.51
CA ALA A 136 5.65 -5.51 5.92
C ALA A 136 5.61 -5.11 4.43
N ILE A 137 6.25 -3.99 4.08
CA ILE A 137 6.42 -3.58 2.67
C ILE A 137 7.23 -4.62 1.89
N ALA A 138 8.33 -5.14 2.45
CA ALA A 138 9.13 -6.18 1.80
C ALA A 138 8.33 -7.45 1.54
N GLY A 139 7.46 -7.86 2.46
CA GLY A 139 6.55 -9.00 2.27
C GLY A 139 5.64 -8.83 1.05
N ILE A 140 5.15 -7.62 0.81
CA ILE A 140 4.39 -7.28 -0.40
C ILE A 140 5.29 -7.27 -1.64
N LEU A 141 6.49 -6.69 -1.55
CA LEU A 141 7.45 -6.63 -2.67
C LEU A 141 7.88 -8.01 -3.16
N ALA A 142 7.97 -8.99 -2.27
CA ALA A 142 8.33 -10.37 -2.63
C ALA A 142 7.31 -11.03 -3.58
N MET A 143 6.11 -10.47 -3.70
CA MET A 143 5.11 -10.85 -4.69
C MET A 143 5.31 -10.19 -6.06
N GLU A 144 6.28 -9.28 -6.18
CA GLU A 144 6.56 -8.51 -7.40
C GLU A 144 5.34 -7.73 -7.93
N PRO A 145 4.67 -6.91 -7.08
CA PRO A 145 3.50 -6.18 -7.47
C PRO A 145 3.82 -5.05 -8.46
N LYS A 146 2.82 -4.61 -9.20
CA LYS A 146 2.90 -3.41 -10.05
C LYS A 146 2.53 -2.13 -9.30
N CYS A 147 1.70 -2.26 -8.26
CA CYS A 147 1.22 -1.16 -7.44
C CYS A 147 1.23 -1.55 -5.97
N ILE A 148 1.60 -0.62 -5.11
CA ILE A 148 1.49 -0.77 -3.66
C ILE A 148 0.60 0.32 -3.12
N VAL A 149 -0.46 -0.08 -2.42
CA VAL A 149 -1.35 0.80 -1.67
C VAL A 149 -0.94 0.77 -0.20
N LEU A 150 -0.62 1.93 0.34
CA LEU A 150 -0.19 2.10 1.73
C LEU A 150 -1.28 2.86 2.49
N ASP A 151 -1.94 2.18 3.42
CA ASP A 151 -3.02 2.75 4.22
C ASP A 151 -2.45 3.34 5.52
N GLU A 152 -2.19 4.64 5.51
CA GLU A 152 -1.61 5.39 6.63
C GLU A 152 -0.36 4.73 7.24
N PRO A 153 0.67 4.41 6.44
CA PRO A 153 1.78 3.55 6.86
C PRO A 153 2.64 4.16 7.97
N THR A 154 2.52 5.46 8.22
CA THR A 154 3.36 6.23 9.14
C THR A 154 2.63 6.69 10.41
N ALA A 155 1.31 6.45 10.51
CA ALA A 155 0.48 7.02 11.56
C ALA A 155 0.89 6.62 12.99
N MET A 156 1.50 5.43 13.15
CA MET A 156 1.91 4.88 14.44
C MET A 156 3.41 5.01 14.71
N LEU A 157 4.14 5.76 13.85
CA LEU A 157 5.59 5.84 13.89
C LEU A 157 6.07 7.14 14.54
N ASP A 158 7.25 7.06 15.18
CA ASP A 158 8.03 8.22 15.57
C ASP A 158 8.56 8.98 14.33
N PRO A 159 9.03 10.23 14.46
CA PRO A 159 9.49 11.02 13.33
C PRO A 159 10.56 10.34 12.48
N LYS A 160 11.50 9.64 13.12
CA LYS A 160 12.58 8.94 12.41
C LYS A 160 12.04 7.75 11.62
N GLY A 161 11.20 6.91 12.23
CA GLY A 161 10.58 5.78 11.55
C GLY A 161 9.69 6.21 10.39
N ARG A 162 9.00 7.34 10.52
CA ARG A 162 8.20 7.95 9.45
C ARG A 162 9.07 8.32 8.26
N GLU A 163 10.18 9.05 8.49
CA GLU A 163 11.11 9.44 7.45
C GLU A 163 11.69 8.23 6.72
N GLU A 164 12.15 7.22 7.46
CA GLU A 164 12.71 5.98 6.90
C GLU A 164 11.71 5.21 6.02
N VAL A 165 10.44 5.14 6.42
CA VAL A 165 9.39 4.48 5.62
C VAL A 165 9.09 5.27 4.35
N LEU A 166 8.94 6.58 4.44
CA LEU A 166 8.67 7.44 3.27
C LEU A 166 9.82 7.44 2.28
N GLU A 167 11.07 7.43 2.75
CA GLU A 167 12.25 7.30 1.91
C GLU A 167 12.24 5.97 1.16
N ALA A 168 11.98 4.86 1.86
CA ALA A 168 11.86 3.54 1.24
C ALA A 168 10.77 3.50 0.16
N VAL A 169 9.60 4.06 0.43
CA VAL A 169 8.49 4.14 -0.53
C VAL A 169 8.85 4.95 -1.78
N THR A 170 9.47 6.11 -1.58
CA THR A 170 9.92 6.96 -2.69
C THR A 170 10.96 6.23 -3.56
N LYS A 171 11.89 5.54 -2.94
CA LYS A 171 12.92 4.74 -3.61
C LYS A 171 12.32 3.61 -4.45
N LEU A 172 11.29 2.92 -3.96
CA LEU A 172 10.58 1.89 -4.73
C LEU A 172 10.00 2.44 -6.03
N ARG A 173 9.41 3.62 -6.00
CA ARG A 173 8.88 4.27 -7.19
C ARG A 173 9.99 4.66 -8.17
N THR A 174 11.05 5.30 -7.69
CA THR A 174 12.13 5.83 -8.55
C THR A 174 13.04 4.75 -9.11
N GLU A 175 13.34 3.70 -8.38
CA GLU A 175 14.27 2.64 -8.78
C GLU A 175 13.59 1.45 -9.45
N GLN A 176 12.35 1.12 -9.05
CA GLN A 176 11.64 -0.07 -9.53
C GLN A 176 10.41 0.24 -10.39
N GLY A 177 10.03 1.52 -10.50
CA GLY A 177 8.88 1.94 -11.31
C GLY A 177 7.52 1.46 -10.78
N ILE A 178 7.44 1.08 -9.50
CA ILE A 178 6.21 0.64 -8.86
C ILE A 178 5.27 1.83 -8.67
N SER A 179 4.01 1.68 -9.04
CA SER A 179 2.97 2.67 -8.75
C SER A 179 2.70 2.72 -7.25
N ILE A 180 2.59 3.91 -6.69
CA ILE A 180 2.35 4.11 -5.26
C ILE A 180 1.02 4.83 -5.04
N VAL A 181 0.21 4.29 -4.14
CA VAL A 181 -0.98 4.95 -3.60
C VAL A 181 -0.75 5.13 -2.10
N LEU A 182 -0.42 6.35 -1.70
CA LEU A 182 -0.18 6.69 -0.30
C LEU A 182 -1.44 7.33 0.30
N ILE A 183 -2.07 6.65 1.24
CA ILE A 183 -3.16 7.21 2.02
C ILE A 183 -2.58 7.82 3.28
N THR A 184 -2.86 9.09 3.50
CA THR A 184 -2.36 9.84 4.64
C THR A 184 -3.31 10.97 5.03
N HIS A 185 -3.20 11.46 6.25
CA HIS A 185 -3.83 12.70 6.69
C HIS A 185 -2.79 13.84 6.89
N TYR A 186 -1.53 13.57 6.57
CA TYR A 186 -0.44 14.54 6.67
C TYR A 186 -0.13 15.14 5.30
N MET A 187 -0.38 16.46 5.15
CA MET A 187 -0.10 17.18 3.91
C MET A 187 1.38 17.07 3.49
N GLN A 188 2.29 17.09 4.46
CA GLN A 188 3.73 16.97 4.19
C GLN A 188 4.09 15.67 3.47
N GLU A 189 3.45 14.57 3.84
CA GLU A 189 3.66 13.28 3.16
C GLU A 189 3.06 13.29 1.76
N ALA A 190 1.88 13.89 1.62
CA ALA A 190 1.20 13.98 0.32
C ALA A 190 1.99 14.78 -0.71
N THR A 191 2.84 15.72 -0.30
CA THR A 191 3.70 16.49 -1.23
C THR A 191 4.76 15.66 -1.95
N LEU A 192 5.04 14.44 -1.50
CA LEU A 192 5.93 13.51 -2.18
C LEU A 192 5.32 12.93 -3.47
N ALA A 193 4.01 13.00 -3.60
CA ALA A 193 3.28 12.44 -4.73
C ALA A 193 3.31 13.35 -5.96
N ASP A 194 3.11 12.74 -7.13
CA ASP A 194 2.91 13.47 -8.40
C ASP A 194 1.54 14.17 -8.42
N ARG A 195 0.54 13.53 -7.82
CA ARG A 195 -0.85 13.99 -7.75
C ARG A 195 -1.43 13.72 -6.36
N ILE A 196 -2.16 14.70 -5.86
CA ILE A 196 -2.91 14.60 -4.60
C ILE A 196 -4.40 14.54 -4.92
N ILE A 197 -5.10 13.63 -4.24
CA ILE A 197 -6.55 13.49 -4.28
C ILE A 197 -7.04 13.80 -2.87
N VAL A 198 -7.91 14.77 -2.73
CA VAL A 198 -8.51 15.13 -1.45
C VAL A 198 -9.91 14.53 -1.37
N MET A 199 -10.12 13.72 -0.33
CA MET A 199 -11.41 13.10 -0.05
C MET A 199 -12.06 13.67 1.21
N ASP A 200 -13.36 13.83 1.15
CA ASP A 200 -14.20 14.12 2.31
C ASP A 200 -15.58 13.47 2.13
N SER A 201 -16.09 12.92 3.22
CA SER A 201 -17.44 12.34 3.27
C SER A 201 -17.76 11.38 2.11
N GLY A 202 -16.78 10.56 1.72
CA GLY A 202 -16.93 9.56 0.67
C GLY A 202 -16.86 10.10 -0.76
N LYS A 203 -16.42 11.34 -0.95
CA LYS A 203 -16.30 12.00 -2.27
C LYS A 203 -14.90 12.54 -2.49
N ILE A 204 -14.52 12.65 -3.75
CA ILE A 204 -13.35 13.43 -4.16
C ILE A 204 -13.77 14.89 -4.22
N LEU A 205 -13.14 15.75 -3.41
CA LEU A 205 -13.37 17.20 -3.40
C LEU A 205 -12.56 17.89 -4.49
N THR A 206 -11.29 17.55 -4.58
CA THR A 206 -10.34 18.12 -5.55
C THR A 206 -9.21 17.16 -5.80
N GLN A 207 -8.52 17.34 -6.91
CA GLN A 207 -7.29 16.64 -7.24
C GLN A 207 -6.39 17.54 -8.10
N GLY A 208 -5.10 17.32 -8.01
CA GLY A 208 -4.13 18.08 -8.76
C GLY A 208 -2.71 17.82 -8.27
N THR A 209 -1.75 18.54 -8.83
CA THR A 209 -0.38 18.54 -8.32
C THR A 209 -0.32 19.10 -6.89
N PRO A 210 0.74 18.80 -6.13
CA PRO A 210 0.90 19.35 -4.78
C PRO A 210 0.80 20.88 -4.72
N LYS A 211 1.27 21.59 -5.75
CA LYS A 211 1.17 23.06 -5.84
C LYS A 211 -0.28 23.52 -5.99
N GLU A 212 -1.04 22.86 -6.86
CA GLU A 212 -2.45 23.23 -7.14
C GLU A 212 -3.33 23.00 -5.92
N VAL A 213 -3.15 21.88 -5.22
CA VAL A 213 -3.94 21.53 -4.03
C VAL A 213 -3.58 22.38 -2.81
N SER A 214 -2.32 22.84 -2.68
CA SER A 214 -1.87 23.66 -1.54
C SER A 214 -2.38 25.11 -1.58
N VAL A 215 -2.87 25.57 -2.73
CA VAL A 215 -3.34 26.97 -2.95
C VAL A 215 -4.86 27.04 -2.84
N SER A 216 -5.55 25.92 -2.86
CA SER A 216 -7.02 25.83 -2.73
C SER A 216 -7.43 25.48 -1.30
#